data_9b2a9039d000f8c14901c8d5390c80e3
#
_entry.id   9b2a9039d000f8c14901c8d5390c80e3
#
_cell.length_a   1.000
_cell.length_b   1.000
_cell.length_c   1.000
_cell.angle_alpha   90.00
_cell.angle_beta   90.00
_cell.angle_gamma   90.00
#
_symmetry.space_group_name_H-M   'P 1'
#
loop_
_entity.id
_entity.type
_entity.pdbx_description
1 polymer ?
#
loop_
_entity_poly.entity_id
_entity_poly.type
_entity_poly.pdbx_seq_one_letter_code
_entity_poly.pdbx_strand_id
1 'polypeptide(L)'
;MLKQCLMLSALGIALGVMATRQATANDALRNQLAQETCSALKQAAASIPGDGPMILPSYPDMHGDDPATRALENVGFVYDNALAGIALSACGAPEQARRIADALLLAQASDATYKDGRLRNAYKSGAVVDNKVALSGYWQPRGSYWSQDPYQTGTSSGNLAWAALLLLTVYDHTHQARYLDGAVSQLKWIAAHTANSASPAGYEGGVFGYDRKQIVQHWKSTEHHIDIYAAATWANRERADTVLANQAKIAGAFVAAMWDERQHRFYVGTEDDDKTIARDKSGLDQEIWPLLAFQSHPPAWASVWTFVNANHRSGEGYGFRRQPDGMWTEGTGQVAAALQASGKPVPDSLWSAILAQRSDNGMLYATPQQRIATSFAIGPLSTCDDFFYYHHPHLGATAWAALASKGWNPFVGHVIAQAEGRR
;
A
#
# COMPACT_ATOMS: atom_id res chain seq x y z
N MET A 1 19.46 -57.16 10.18
CA MET A 1 18.19 -56.41 9.93
C MET A 1 17.79 -55.47 11.07
N LEU A 2 18.12 -55.71 12.35
CA LEU A 2 17.68 -54.84 13.47
C LEU A 2 18.38 -53.46 13.54
N LYS A 3 19.63 -53.33 13.06
CA LYS A 3 20.38 -52.05 13.08
C LYS A 3 19.95 -51.03 12.00
N GLN A 4 19.32 -51.45 10.90
CA GLN A 4 18.83 -50.54 9.86
C GLN A 4 17.46 -49.93 10.20
N CYS A 5 16.61 -50.63 10.95
CA CYS A 5 15.32 -50.06 11.40
C CYS A 5 15.48 -48.95 12.47
N LEU A 6 16.53 -49.06 13.32
CA LEU A 6 16.79 -48.02 14.36
C LEU A 6 17.36 -46.71 13.78
N MET A 7 18.12 -46.74 12.68
CA MET A 7 18.61 -45.52 12.03
C MET A 7 17.51 -44.76 11.26
N LEU A 8 16.58 -45.47 10.64
CA LEU A 8 15.45 -44.84 9.94
C LEU A 8 14.45 -44.16 10.90
N SER A 9 14.20 -44.76 12.07
CA SER A 9 13.33 -44.14 13.08
C SER A 9 13.98 -42.96 13.76
N ALA A 10 15.29 -42.98 14.02
CA ALA A 10 16.00 -41.81 14.60
C ALA A 10 16.09 -40.64 13.61
N LEU A 11 16.25 -40.90 12.31
CA LEU A 11 16.28 -39.85 11.28
C LEU A 11 14.88 -39.23 11.08
N GLY A 12 13.82 -40.02 11.10
CA GLY A 12 12.43 -39.53 11.01
C GLY A 12 12.00 -38.67 12.20
N ILE A 13 12.43 -39.04 13.43
CA ILE A 13 12.15 -38.29 14.65
C ILE A 13 12.97 -36.99 14.67
N ALA A 14 14.22 -36.98 14.25
CA ALA A 14 15.06 -35.80 14.19
C ALA A 14 14.54 -34.80 13.15
N LEU A 15 14.11 -35.24 11.97
CA LEU A 15 13.49 -34.40 10.95
C LEU A 15 12.14 -33.84 11.40
N GLY A 16 11.31 -34.63 12.08
CA GLY A 16 10.04 -34.19 12.63
C GLY A 16 10.21 -33.15 13.74
N VAL A 17 11.19 -33.30 14.63
CA VAL A 17 11.50 -32.35 15.70
C VAL A 17 12.12 -31.06 15.14
N MET A 18 12.92 -31.11 14.10
CA MET A 18 13.45 -29.91 13.43
C MET A 18 12.33 -29.15 12.72
N ALA A 19 11.46 -29.82 11.99
CA ALA A 19 10.32 -29.19 11.29
C ALA A 19 9.33 -28.52 12.29
N THR A 20 9.03 -29.17 13.40
CA THR A 20 8.16 -28.59 14.45
C THR A 20 8.83 -27.42 15.18
N ARG A 21 10.14 -27.47 15.44
CA ARG A 21 10.87 -26.33 16.02
C ARG A 21 10.93 -25.13 15.07
N GLN A 22 11.10 -25.35 13.78
CA GLN A 22 11.14 -24.28 12.79
C GLN A 22 9.75 -23.64 12.60
N ALA A 23 8.67 -24.43 12.55
CA ALA A 23 7.30 -23.91 12.50
C ALA A 23 6.97 -23.04 13.73
N THR A 24 7.38 -23.47 14.94
CA THR A 24 7.14 -22.69 16.18
C THR A 24 7.98 -21.41 16.24
N ALA A 25 9.19 -21.39 15.67
CA ALA A 25 10.03 -20.19 15.60
C ALA A 25 9.44 -19.15 14.63
N ASN A 26 8.98 -19.59 13.46
CA ASN A 26 8.32 -18.74 12.47
C ASN A 26 7.07 -18.08 13.06
N ASP A 27 6.21 -18.85 13.71
CA ASP A 27 5.01 -18.34 14.37
C ASP A 27 5.35 -17.35 15.50
N ALA A 28 6.43 -17.58 16.26
CA ALA A 28 6.86 -16.66 17.30
C ALA A 28 7.29 -15.29 16.74
N LEU A 29 8.12 -15.27 15.69
CA LEU A 29 8.56 -14.04 15.01
C LEU A 29 7.37 -13.28 14.39
N ARG A 30 6.49 -14.00 13.71
CA ARG A 30 5.27 -13.45 13.11
C ARG A 30 4.35 -12.84 14.18
N ASN A 31 4.12 -13.55 15.29
CA ASN A 31 3.28 -13.08 16.39
C ASN A 31 3.90 -11.87 17.11
N GLN A 32 5.21 -11.87 17.32
CA GLN A 32 5.94 -10.72 17.84
C GLN A 32 5.75 -9.50 16.94
N LEU A 33 5.96 -9.64 15.62
CA LEU A 33 5.79 -8.57 14.66
C LEU A 33 4.35 -8.04 14.68
N ALA A 34 3.34 -8.94 14.72
CA ALA A 34 1.94 -8.56 14.82
C ALA A 34 1.63 -7.76 16.09
N GLN A 35 2.15 -8.19 17.24
CA GLN A 35 1.96 -7.51 18.51
C GLN A 35 2.59 -6.12 18.50
N GLU A 36 3.85 -6.00 18.04
CA GLU A 36 4.60 -4.75 18.06
C GLU A 36 4.01 -3.73 17.09
N THR A 37 3.75 -4.13 15.84
CA THR A 37 3.21 -3.22 14.82
C THR A 37 1.76 -2.80 15.10
N CYS A 38 0.92 -3.72 15.57
CA CYS A 38 -0.44 -3.37 16.02
C CYS A 38 -0.41 -2.41 17.23
N SER A 39 0.51 -2.61 18.18
CA SER A 39 0.69 -1.70 19.31
C SER A 39 1.13 -0.30 18.84
N ALA A 40 2.11 -0.23 17.95
CA ALA A 40 2.59 1.04 17.40
C ALA A 40 1.51 1.82 16.66
N LEU A 41 0.73 1.16 15.79
CA LEU A 41 -0.39 1.80 15.08
C LEU A 41 -1.49 2.31 16.05
N LYS A 42 -1.84 1.52 17.07
CA LYS A 42 -2.81 1.93 18.09
C LYS A 42 -2.30 3.12 18.90
N GLN A 43 -1.02 3.13 19.26
CA GLN A 43 -0.39 4.25 19.97
C GLN A 43 -0.34 5.52 19.11
N ALA A 44 0.05 5.40 17.83
CA ALA A 44 0.01 6.52 16.89
C ALA A 44 -1.40 7.13 16.76
N ALA A 45 -2.42 6.28 16.67
CA ALA A 45 -3.82 6.75 16.65
C ALA A 45 -4.28 7.37 17.98
N ALA A 46 -3.84 6.81 19.10
CA ALA A 46 -4.17 7.33 20.45
C ALA A 46 -3.44 8.63 20.78
N SER A 47 -2.30 8.91 20.16
CA SER A 47 -1.58 10.18 20.34
C SER A 47 -2.31 11.39 19.74
N ILE A 48 -3.26 11.16 18.81
CA ILE A 48 -4.08 12.21 18.24
C ILE A 48 -5.27 12.49 19.18
N PRO A 49 -5.37 13.71 19.75
CA PRO A 49 -6.38 14.04 20.76
C PRO A 49 -7.84 13.87 20.29
N GLY A 50 -8.73 13.54 21.23
CA GLY A 50 -10.17 13.44 21.01
C GLY A 50 -10.59 12.15 20.30
N ASP A 51 -11.90 11.99 20.13
CA ASP A 51 -12.53 10.82 19.51
C ASP A 51 -13.04 11.10 18.08
N GLY A 52 -12.83 12.33 17.61
CA GLY A 52 -13.25 12.78 16.28
C GLY A 52 -12.33 12.28 15.16
N PRO A 53 -12.64 12.70 13.91
CA PRO A 53 -11.84 12.35 12.74
C PRO A 53 -10.38 12.77 12.87
N MET A 54 -9.48 11.98 12.28
CA MET A 54 -8.03 12.21 12.37
C MET A 54 -7.31 11.78 11.10
N ILE A 55 -6.14 12.39 10.87
CA ILE A 55 -5.15 11.99 9.86
C ILE A 55 -3.85 11.67 10.60
N LEU A 56 -3.30 10.49 10.41
CA LEU A 56 -2.01 10.10 10.98
C LEU A 56 -0.86 10.68 10.15
N PRO A 57 0.26 11.09 10.75
CA PRO A 57 1.44 11.48 10.00
C PRO A 57 2.05 10.27 9.30
N SER A 58 2.39 10.42 8.01
CA SER A 58 3.04 9.35 7.22
C SER A 58 4.46 9.08 7.69
N TYR A 59 5.17 10.12 8.09
CA TYR A 59 6.50 10.08 8.69
C TYR A 59 6.47 10.78 10.06
N PRO A 60 6.11 10.08 11.14
CA PRO A 60 6.13 10.66 12.48
C PRO A 60 7.52 11.20 12.82
N ASP A 61 7.56 12.35 13.48
CA ASP A 61 8.80 13.00 13.91
C ASP A 61 9.78 13.38 12.78
N MET A 62 9.28 13.47 11.53
CA MET A 62 10.07 13.99 10.42
C MET A 62 10.32 15.48 10.63
N HIS A 63 11.59 15.84 10.71
CA HIS A 63 12.06 17.21 10.69
C HIS A 63 13.23 17.29 9.72
N GLY A 64 13.17 18.19 8.75
CA GLY A 64 14.17 18.29 7.71
C GLY A 64 14.64 19.72 7.46
N ASP A 65 15.92 19.86 7.07
CA ASP A 65 16.51 21.14 6.72
C ASP A 65 16.37 21.46 5.21
N ASP A 66 16.20 20.42 4.40
CA ASP A 66 16.00 20.58 2.95
C ASP A 66 14.50 20.59 2.57
N PRO A 67 14.13 21.15 1.40
CA PRO A 67 12.74 21.25 0.98
C PRO A 67 12.01 19.92 0.85
N ALA A 68 12.67 18.83 0.45
CA ALA A 68 12.03 17.54 0.24
C ALA A 68 11.59 16.92 1.59
N THR A 69 12.46 16.94 2.60
CA THR A 69 12.13 16.43 3.94
C THR A 69 11.15 17.34 4.66
N ARG A 70 11.23 18.68 4.49
CA ARG A 70 10.21 19.60 5.02
C ARG A 70 8.82 19.37 4.44
N ALA A 71 8.71 19.01 3.17
CA ALA A 71 7.44 18.69 2.57
C ALA A 71 6.76 17.45 3.18
N LEU A 72 7.52 16.63 3.94
CA LEU A 72 7.02 15.45 4.64
C LEU A 72 6.65 15.73 6.11
N GLU A 73 6.95 16.93 6.63
CA GLU A 73 6.59 17.30 8.00
C GLU A 73 5.08 17.44 8.18
N ASN A 74 4.53 16.81 9.20
CA ASN A 74 3.11 16.89 9.54
C ASN A 74 2.16 16.55 8.37
N VAL A 75 2.59 15.71 7.45
CA VAL A 75 1.79 15.27 6.31
C VAL A 75 1.25 13.86 6.54
N GLY A 76 0.00 13.64 6.19
CA GLY A 76 -0.62 12.32 6.11
C GLY A 76 -1.06 12.04 4.68
N PHE A 77 -0.32 11.18 3.98
CA PHE A 77 -0.73 10.70 2.65
C PHE A 77 -1.98 9.85 2.77
N VAL A 78 -2.87 9.98 1.79
CA VAL A 78 -4.14 9.24 1.75
C VAL A 78 -3.89 7.74 1.66
N TYR A 79 -2.90 7.32 0.86
CA TYR A 79 -2.48 5.92 0.79
C TYR A 79 -2.11 5.36 2.15
N ASP A 80 -1.16 5.99 2.84
CA ASP A 80 -0.67 5.54 4.14
C ASP A 80 -1.77 5.49 5.20
N ASN A 81 -2.66 6.50 5.21
CA ASN A 81 -3.78 6.56 6.12
C ASN A 81 -4.84 5.50 5.83
N ALA A 82 -5.13 5.24 4.55
CA ALA A 82 -6.03 4.17 4.16
C ALA A 82 -5.48 2.81 4.62
N LEU A 83 -4.21 2.56 4.34
CA LEU A 83 -3.53 1.34 4.73
C LEU A 83 -3.48 1.16 6.26
N ALA A 84 -3.14 2.23 7.00
CA ALA A 84 -3.14 2.22 8.47
C ALA A 84 -4.53 1.94 9.05
N GLY A 85 -5.58 2.51 8.47
CA GLY A 85 -6.96 2.23 8.89
C GLY A 85 -7.35 0.77 8.67
N ILE A 86 -6.99 0.18 7.52
CA ILE A 86 -7.20 -1.25 7.26
C ILE A 86 -6.41 -2.11 8.26
N ALA A 87 -5.15 -1.75 8.53
CA ALA A 87 -4.32 -2.45 9.49
C ALA A 87 -4.85 -2.34 10.92
N LEU A 88 -5.33 -1.16 11.34
CA LEU A 88 -5.99 -0.96 12.64
C LEU A 88 -7.23 -1.85 12.79
N SER A 89 -8.04 -2.00 11.73
CA SER A 89 -9.16 -2.93 11.72
C SER A 89 -8.70 -4.38 11.93
N ALA A 90 -7.68 -4.82 11.18
CA ALA A 90 -7.09 -6.15 11.32
C ALA A 90 -6.44 -6.38 12.70
N CYS A 91 -5.96 -5.31 13.35
CA CYS A 91 -5.41 -5.31 14.70
C CYS A 91 -6.49 -5.24 15.82
N GLY A 92 -7.78 -5.27 15.48
CA GLY A 92 -8.88 -5.17 16.45
C GLY A 92 -9.06 -3.78 17.05
N ALA A 93 -8.84 -2.73 16.27
CA ALA A 93 -9.04 -1.32 16.61
C ALA A 93 -9.97 -0.61 15.60
N PRO A 94 -11.21 -1.12 15.36
CA PRO A 94 -12.11 -0.61 14.33
C PRO A 94 -12.52 0.85 14.56
N GLU A 95 -12.62 1.32 15.80
CA GLU A 95 -12.97 2.71 16.10
C GLU A 95 -11.86 3.69 15.67
N GLN A 96 -10.59 3.31 15.81
CA GLN A 96 -9.49 4.12 15.33
C GLN A 96 -9.43 4.14 13.78
N ALA A 97 -9.72 3.01 13.14
CA ALA A 97 -9.88 2.95 11.69
C ALA A 97 -11.03 3.85 11.21
N ARG A 98 -12.17 3.85 11.93
CA ARG A 98 -13.32 4.70 11.65
C ARG A 98 -12.97 6.18 11.72
N ARG A 99 -12.17 6.63 12.69
CA ARG A 99 -11.72 8.02 12.80
C ARG A 99 -10.96 8.49 11.55
N ILE A 100 -10.13 7.63 10.97
CA ILE A 100 -9.41 7.92 9.72
C ILE A 100 -10.41 7.96 8.55
N ALA A 101 -11.30 6.98 8.44
CA ALA A 101 -12.32 6.93 7.40
C ALA A 101 -13.24 8.17 7.44
N ASP A 102 -13.64 8.60 8.64
CA ASP A 102 -14.45 9.81 8.84
C ASP A 102 -13.71 11.08 8.37
N ALA A 103 -12.38 11.16 8.58
CA ALA A 103 -11.58 12.27 8.06
C ALA A 103 -11.55 12.28 6.53
N LEU A 104 -11.42 11.11 5.89
CA LEU A 104 -11.46 11.03 4.41
C LEU A 104 -12.84 11.40 3.86
N LEU A 105 -13.94 10.98 4.50
CA LEU A 105 -15.29 11.40 4.10
C LEU A 105 -15.48 12.93 4.24
N LEU A 106 -14.96 13.52 5.31
CA LEU A 106 -14.99 14.98 5.48
C LEU A 106 -14.15 15.70 4.42
N ALA A 107 -12.96 15.20 4.13
CA ALA A 107 -12.09 15.74 3.09
C ALA A 107 -12.77 15.71 1.72
N GLN A 108 -13.42 14.59 1.39
CA GLN A 108 -14.21 14.42 0.17
C GLN A 108 -15.36 15.42 0.05
N ALA A 109 -16.06 15.70 1.15
CA ALA A 109 -17.22 16.57 1.18
C ALA A 109 -16.86 18.07 1.23
N SER A 110 -15.67 18.41 1.75
CA SER A 110 -15.32 19.80 2.15
C SER A 110 -14.06 20.35 1.51
N ASP A 111 -13.61 19.82 0.34
CA ASP A 111 -12.47 20.41 -0.38
C ASP A 111 -12.72 21.93 -0.62
N ALA A 112 -11.71 22.75 -0.35
CA ALA A 112 -11.83 24.20 -0.41
C ALA A 112 -12.07 24.70 -1.84
N THR A 113 -11.51 24.03 -2.85
CA THR A 113 -11.50 24.48 -4.25
C THR A 113 -12.42 23.65 -5.12
N TYR A 114 -12.39 22.31 -4.99
CA TYR A 114 -13.12 21.38 -5.83
C TYR A 114 -14.36 20.82 -5.12
N LYS A 115 -15.48 20.77 -5.85
CA LYS A 115 -16.77 20.28 -5.33
C LYS A 115 -17.21 19.00 -6.05
N ASP A 116 -16.27 18.24 -6.57
CA ASP A 116 -16.50 17.05 -7.36
C ASP A 116 -16.30 15.72 -6.58
N GLY A 117 -16.01 15.82 -5.28
CA GLY A 117 -15.90 14.68 -4.39
C GLY A 117 -14.54 13.98 -4.43
N ARG A 118 -13.52 14.58 -5.06
CA ARG A 118 -12.15 14.04 -5.03
C ARG A 118 -11.51 14.13 -3.65
N LEU A 119 -10.48 13.31 -3.43
CA LEU A 119 -9.49 13.52 -2.37
C LEU A 119 -8.19 14.06 -2.98
N ARG A 120 -7.44 14.82 -2.18
CA ARG A 120 -6.05 15.17 -2.48
C ARG A 120 -5.15 14.01 -2.13
N ASN A 121 -3.91 14.02 -2.62
CA ASN A 121 -2.95 12.96 -2.29
C ASN A 121 -2.53 12.97 -0.81
N ALA A 122 -2.57 14.14 -0.15
CA ALA A 122 -2.25 14.26 1.26
C ALA A 122 -2.97 15.43 1.94
N TYR A 123 -3.05 15.33 3.25
CA TYR A 123 -3.61 16.32 4.15
C TYR A 123 -2.69 16.57 5.34
N LYS A 124 -2.92 17.67 6.06
CA LYS A 124 -2.25 17.94 7.33
C LYS A 124 -2.65 16.87 8.35
N SER A 125 -1.65 16.27 8.99
CA SER A 125 -1.86 15.30 10.05
C SER A 125 -2.37 15.94 11.35
N GLY A 126 -3.02 15.14 12.19
CA GLY A 126 -3.58 15.53 13.46
C GLY A 126 -5.09 15.34 13.54
N ALA A 127 -5.69 15.85 14.63
CA ALA A 127 -7.13 15.87 14.81
C ALA A 127 -7.79 16.85 13.81
N VAL A 128 -8.92 16.47 13.24
CA VAL A 128 -9.71 17.36 12.39
C VAL A 128 -10.46 18.35 13.27
N VAL A 129 -10.27 19.65 13.00
CA VAL A 129 -10.90 20.75 13.76
C VAL A 129 -11.98 21.41 12.89
N ASP A 130 -13.09 21.78 13.49
CA ASP A 130 -14.22 22.49 12.85
C ASP A 130 -14.74 21.77 11.58
N ASN A 131 -14.70 20.43 11.56
CA ASN A 131 -15.11 19.62 10.41
C ASN A 131 -14.41 20.01 9.09
N LYS A 132 -13.18 20.52 9.16
CA LYS A 132 -12.36 20.87 8.01
C LYS A 132 -11.06 20.09 8.03
N VAL A 133 -10.82 19.33 6.97
CA VAL A 133 -9.53 18.66 6.76
C VAL A 133 -8.61 19.62 6.02
N ALA A 134 -7.56 20.08 6.70
CA ALA A 134 -6.63 21.05 6.15
C ALA A 134 -5.67 20.40 5.14
N LEU A 135 -5.33 21.12 4.08
CA LEU A 135 -4.24 20.72 3.18
C LEU A 135 -2.90 20.77 3.94
N SER A 136 -2.00 19.87 3.58
CA SER A 136 -0.62 19.88 4.05
C SER A 136 0.15 21.09 3.51
N GLY A 137 1.25 21.40 4.16
CA GLY A 137 2.16 22.45 3.75
C GLY A 137 3.19 22.73 4.83
N TYR A 138 4.18 23.53 4.48
CA TYR A 138 5.30 23.83 5.35
C TYR A 138 5.78 25.28 5.20
N TRP A 139 6.43 25.80 6.25
CA TRP A 139 6.96 27.15 6.27
C TRP A 139 8.29 27.25 5.52
N GLN A 140 8.41 28.20 4.61
CA GLN A 140 9.64 28.54 3.90
C GLN A 140 10.34 29.72 4.59
N PRO A 141 11.38 29.49 5.43
CA PRO A 141 11.99 30.57 6.20
C PRO A 141 12.66 31.64 5.35
N ARG A 142 13.30 31.25 4.24
CA ARG A 142 14.02 32.18 3.37
C ARG A 142 13.12 33.19 2.66
N GLY A 143 11.89 32.81 2.38
CA GLY A 143 10.90 33.67 1.71
C GLY A 143 9.82 34.18 2.64
N SER A 144 9.78 33.73 3.89
CA SER A 144 8.74 34.06 4.88
C SER A 144 7.32 33.83 4.35
N TYR A 145 7.09 32.66 3.73
CA TYR A 145 5.78 32.28 3.21
C TYR A 145 5.46 30.80 3.50
N TRP A 146 4.16 30.47 3.47
CA TRP A 146 3.66 29.11 3.53
C TRP A 146 3.72 28.45 2.14
N SER A 147 4.32 27.28 2.03
CA SER A 147 4.45 26.50 0.82
C SER A 147 3.62 25.22 0.89
N GLN A 148 3.12 24.80 -0.25
CA GLN A 148 2.49 23.48 -0.43
C GLN A 148 3.33 22.68 -1.41
N ASP A 149 3.22 21.36 -1.34
CA ASP A 149 3.84 20.47 -2.30
C ASP A 149 2.86 20.15 -3.44
N PRO A 150 3.32 20.21 -4.73
CA PRO A 150 2.40 20.02 -5.87
C PRO A 150 1.89 18.58 -6.02
N TYR A 151 2.61 17.56 -5.55
CA TYR A 151 2.10 16.20 -5.51
C TYR A 151 0.99 16.08 -4.45
N GLN A 152 1.22 16.61 -3.25
CA GLN A 152 0.28 16.51 -2.12
C GLN A 152 -1.06 17.18 -2.42
N THR A 153 -1.04 18.31 -3.15
CA THR A 153 -2.25 19.04 -3.57
C THR A 153 -2.94 18.42 -4.79
N GLY A 154 -2.27 17.50 -5.48
CA GLY A 154 -2.83 16.74 -6.58
C GLY A 154 -3.84 15.69 -6.15
N THR A 155 -4.30 14.90 -7.11
CA THR A 155 -5.23 13.77 -6.90
C THR A 155 -4.76 12.59 -7.76
N SER A 156 -4.42 11.48 -7.13
CA SER A 156 -3.98 10.25 -7.80
C SER A 156 -5.08 9.19 -7.79
N SER A 157 -5.30 8.52 -8.91
CA SER A 157 -6.29 7.45 -9.04
C SER A 157 -6.01 6.28 -8.08
N GLY A 158 -4.74 5.94 -7.81
CA GLY A 158 -4.35 4.93 -6.83
C GLY A 158 -4.73 5.33 -5.40
N ASN A 159 -4.43 6.57 -4.98
CA ASN A 159 -4.80 7.06 -3.65
C ASN A 159 -6.32 7.05 -3.42
N LEU A 160 -7.11 7.39 -4.43
CA LEU A 160 -8.57 7.30 -4.36
C LEU A 160 -9.05 5.84 -4.20
N ALA A 161 -8.43 4.91 -4.92
CA ALA A 161 -8.77 3.49 -4.81
C ALA A 161 -8.42 2.93 -3.42
N TRP A 162 -7.27 3.31 -2.84
CA TRP A 162 -6.92 2.94 -1.46
C TRP A 162 -7.86 3.56 -0.42
N ALA A 163 -8.26 4.82 -0.60
CA ALA A 163 -9.29 5.44 0.24
C ALA A 163 -10.61 4.65 0.16
N ALA A 164 -11.01 4.20 -1.04
CA ALA A 164 -12.19 3.36 -1.22
C ALA A 164 -12.04 2.00 -0.50
N LEU A 165 -10.87 1.35 -0.53
CA LEU A 165 -10.60 0.10 0.21
C LEU A 165 -10.74 0.28 1.73
N LEU A 166 -10.24 1.38 2.29
CA LEU A 166 -10.47 1.69 3.71
C LEU A 166 -11.96 1.89 4.01
N LEU A 167 -12.65 2.68 3.20
CA LEU A 167 -14.08 2.95 3.39
C LEU A 167 -14.90 1.66 3.32
N LEU A 168 -14.58 0.76 2.39
CA LEU A 168 -15.18 -0.57 2.30
C LEU A 168 -14.87 -1.43 3.52
N THR A 169 -13.63 -1.39 4.03
CA THR A 169 -13.25 -2.08 5.28
C THR A 169 -14.07 -1.59 6.46
N VAL A 170 -14.28 -0.28 6.60
CA VAL A 170 -15.10 0.28 7.69
C VAL A 170 -16.58 0.00 7.46
N TYR A 171 -17.04 -0.02 6.21
CA TYR A 171 -18.41 -0.44 5.88
C TYR A 171 -18.69 -1.88 6.31
N ASP A 172 -17.77 -2.79 6.04
CA ASP A 172 -17.91 -4.22 6.40
C ASP A 172 -18.09 -4.43 7.91
N HIS A 173 -17.43 -3.61 8.73
CA HIS A 173 -17.57 -3.65 10.18
C HIS A 173 -18.80 -2.92 10.73
N THR A 174 -19.26 -1.85 10.07
CA THR A 174 -20.26 -0.93 10.64
C THR A 174 -21.62 -1.01 9.95
N HIS A 175 -21.65 -1.48 8.71
CA HIS A 175 -22.82 -1.47 7.80
C HIS A 175 -23.43 -0.08 7.62
N GLN A 176 -22.69 1.01 7.91
CA GLN A 176 -23.18 2.37 7.72
C GLN A 176 -23.01 2.76 6.25
N ALA A 177 -24.12 3.04 5.56
CA ALA A 177 -24.18 3.32 4.13
C ALA A 177 -23.22 4.43 3.68
N ARG A 178 -22.94 5.43 4.53
CA ARG A 178 -22.05 6.56 4.20
C ARG A 178 -20.64 6.13 3.77
N TYR A 179 -20.12 5.03 4.30
CA TYR A 179 -18.80 4.53 3.93
C TYR A 179 -18.82 3.87 2.55
N LEU A 180 -19.85 3.07 2.27
CA LEU A 180 -20.04 2.51 0.91
C LEU A 180 -20.30 3.61 -0.11
N ASP A 181 -21.12 4.62 0.23
CA ASP A 181 -21.39 5.78 -0.64
C ASP A 181 -20.11 6.57 -0.94
N GLY A 182 -19.27 6.79 0.08
CA GLY A 182 -17.97 7.44 -0.07
C GLY A 182 -17.04 6.65 -0.98
N ALA A 183 -16.90 5.34 -0.77
CA ALA A 183 -16.08 4.46 -1.62
C ALA A 183 -16.55 4.49 -3.08
N VAL A 184 -17.85 4.32 -3.32
CA VAL A 184 -18.44 4.38 -4.67
C VAL A 184 -18.22 5.74 -5.32
N SER A 185 -18.31 6.83 -4.55
CA SER A 185 -18.06 8.18 -5.06
C SER A 185 -16.60 8.35 -5.54
N GLN A 186 -15.60 7.85 -4.78
CA GLN A 186 -14.20 7.88 -5.21
C GLN A 186 -13.99 7.10 -6.51
N LEU A 187 -14.53 5.88 -6.59
CA LEU A 187 -14.43 5.05 -7.78
C LEU A 187 -15.12 5.69 -9.00
N LYS A 188 -16.28 6.29 -8.82
CA LYS A 188 -16.96 7.03 -9.89
C LYS A 188 -16.20 8.29 -10.32
N TRP A 189 -15.53 8.96 -9.40
CA TRP A 189 -14.63 10.07 -9.76
C TRP A 189 -13.51 9.58 -10.68
N ILE A 190 -12.83 8.47 -10.34
CA ILE A 190 -11.80 7.86 -11.19
C ILE A 190 -12.37 7.56 -12.58
N ALA A 191 -13.53 6.89 -12.64
CA ALA A 191 -14.17 6.53 -13.92
C ALA A 191 -14.53 7.76 -14.78
N ALA A 192 -14.95 8.86 -14.16
CA ALA A 192 -15.38 10.07 -14.86
C ALA A 192 -14.21 10.97 -15.32
N HIS A 193 -13.09 10.97 -14.59
CA HIS A 193 -12.04 11.97 -14.79
C HIS A 193 -10.71 11.41 -15.31
N THR A 194 -10.52 10.08 -15.24
CA THR A 194 -9.25 9.45 -15.63
C THR A 194 -9.41 8.34 -16.67
N ALA A 195 -10.63 8.01 -17.10
CA ALA A 195 -10.84 6.97 -18.09
C ALA A 195 -10.22 7.36 -19.43
N ASN A 196 -9.41 6.45 -19.99
CA ASN A 196 -8.72 6.64 -21.26
C ASN A 196 -8.86 5.38 -22.12
N SER A 197 -9.44 5.52 -23.30
CA SER A 197 -9.71 4.42 -24.23
C SER A 197 -8.53 4.09 -25.16
N ALA A 198 -7.44 4.86 -25.14
CA ALA A 198 -6.24 4.55 -25.91
C ALA A 198 -5.67 3.21 -25.44
N SER A 199 -5.24 2.37 -26.40
CA SER A 199 -4.73 1.03 -26.09
C SER A 199 -3.32 1.09 -25.49
N PRO A 200 -3.09 0.39 -24.35
CA PRO A 200 -4.06 -0.36 -23.56
C PRO A 200 -5.05 0.57 -22.83
N ALA A 201 -6.37 0.28 -22.97
CA ALA A 201 -7.40 1.08 -22.32
C ALA A 201 -7.34 0.95 -20.79
N GLY A 202 -7.53 2.06 -20.08
CA GLY A 202 -7.38 2.09 -18.63
C GLY A 202 -7.74 3.42 -18.00
N TYR A 203 -7.10 3.72 -16.87
CA TYR A 203 -7.29 4.92 -16.08
C TYR A 203 -5.95 5.66 -15.92
N GLU A 204 -5.94 6.93 -16.24
CA GLU A 204 -4.77 7.80 -16.12
C GLU A 204 -4.37 8.02 -14.65
N GLY A 205 -3.14 8.48 -14.42
CA GLY A 205 -2.56 8.72 -13.09
C GLY A 205 -3.36 9.68 -12.22
N GLY A 206 -4.06 10.62 -12.84
CA GLY A 206 -4.83 11.65 -12.17
C GLY A 206 -4.34 13.05 -12.49
N VAL A 207 -4.23 13.92 -11.48
CA VAL A 207 -3.78 15.31 -11.66
C VAL A 207 -2.71 15.68 -10.64
N PHE A 208 -1.72 16.42 -11.10
CA PHE A 208 -0.60 16.93 -10.31
C PHE A 208 -0.63 18.47 -10.28
N GLY A 209 -0.17 19.07 -9.20
CA GLY A 209 0.00 20.52 -9.14
C GLY A 209 -1.00 21.23 -8.26
N TYR A 210 -0.81 22.56 -8.19
CA TYR A 210 -1.58 23.44 -7.34
C TYR A 210 -2.98 23.71 -7.91
N ASP A 211 -3.89 24.15 -7.06
CA ASP A 211 -5.24 24.51 -7.45
C ASP A 211 -5.25 25.47 -8.65
N ARG A 212 -6.15 25.21 -9.59
CA ARG A 212 -6.32 25.96 -10.87
C ARG A 212 -5.13 25.91 -11.83
N LYS A 213 -4.06 25.17 -11.50
CA LYS A 213 -2.88 24.95 -12.35
C LYS A 213 -2.47 23.49 -12.37
N GLN A 214 -3.45 22.59 -12.31
CA GLN A 214 -3.19 21.15 -12.32
C GLN A 214 -2.81 20.67 -13.70
N ILE A 215 -1.90 19.71 -13.74
CA ILE A 215 -1.41 19.01 -14.93
C ILE A 215 -2.01 17.61 -14.90
N VAL A 216 -2.66 17.17 -15.97
CA VAL A 216 -3.15 15.81 -16.11
C VAL A 216 -1.94 14.89 -16.30
N GLN A 217 -1.94 13.78 -15.58
CA GLN A 217 -0.92 12.74 -15.68
C GLN A 217 -1.45 11.62 -16.57
N HIS A 218 -1.05 11.63 -17.84
CA HIS A 218 -1.59 10.74 -18.87
C HIS A 218 -1.08 9.30 -18.78
N TRP A 219 0.02 9.05 -18.07
CA TRP A 219 0.50 7.69 -17.83
C TRP A 219 -0.56 6.85 -17.08
N LYS A 220 -0.55 5.54 -17.35
CA LYS A 220 -1.42 4.56 -16.69
C LYS A 220 -0.56 3.59 -15.90
N SER A 221 -0.77 3.50 -14.59
CA SER A 221 -0.01 2.63 -13.69
C SER A 221 -0.67 1.27 -13.52
N THR A 222 0.12 0.20 -13.59
CA THR A 222 -0.32 -1.15 -13.25
C THR A 222 -0.75 -1.25 -11.79
N GLU A 223 0.01 -0.62 -10.88
CA GLU A 223 -0.30 -0.51 -9.46
C GLU A 223 -1.70 0.09 -9.25
N HIS A 224 -1.97 1.28 -9.78
CA HIS A 224 -3.28 1.93 -9.66
C HIS A 224 -4.42 1.07 -10.25
N HIS A 225 -4.16 0.31 -11.33
CA HIS A 225 -5.19 -0.56 -11.89
C HIS A 225 -5.48 -1.78 -11.02
N ILE A 226 -4.48 -2.29 -10.29
CA ILE A 226 -4.69 -3.34 -9.27
C ILE A 226 -5.60 -2.81 -8.15
N ASP A 227 -5.32 -1.60 -7.65
CA ASP A 227 -6.11 -0.94 -6.62
C ASP A 227 -7.56 -0.71 -7.05
N ILE A 228 -7.73 -0.14 -8.25
CA ILE A 228 -9.04 0.13 -8.85
C ILE A 228 -9.81 -1.18 -9.05
N TYR A 229 -9.15 -2.24 -9.58
CA TYR A 229 -9.76 -3.55 -9.76
C TYR A 229 -10.30 -4.10 -8.44
N ALA A 230 -9.48 -4.09 -7.40
CA ALA A 230 -9.84 -4.61 -6.09
C ALA A 230 -11.00 -3.81 -5.48
N ALA A 231 -10.88 -2.49 -5.42
CA ALA A 231 -11.89 -1.63 -4.82
C ALA A 231 -13.22 -1.66 -5.59
N ALA A 232 -13.17 -1.61 -6.94
CA ALA A 232 -14.39 -1.65 -7.76
C ALA A 232 -15.07 -3.02 -7.70
N THR A 233 -14.30 -4.12 -7.67
CA THR A 233 -14.84 -5.47 -7.49
C THR A 233 -15.55 -5.61 -6.15
N TRP A 234 -14.92 -5.14 -5.07
CA TRP A 234 -15.50 -5.18 -3.73
C TRP A 234 -16.76 -4.31 -3.63
N ALA A 235 -16.68 -3.03 -4.03
CA ALA A 235 -17.83 -2.13 -4.00
C ALA A 235 -19.02 -2.65 -4.83
N ASN A 236 -18.76 -3.24 -6.02
CA ASN A 236 -19.80 -3.82 -6.87
C ASN A 236 -20.44 -5.08 -6.26
N ARG A 237 -19.70 -5.85 -5.46
CA ARG A 237 -20.23 -6.97 -4.69
C ARG A 237 -21.21 -6.51 -3.62
N GLU A 238 -20.88 -5.41 -2.91
CA GLU A 238 -21.74 -4.85 -1.87
C GLU A 238 -22.98 -4.15 -2.44
N ARG A 239 -22.82 -3.49 -3.58
CA ARG A 239 -23.90 -2.80 -4.27
C ARG A 239 -23.67 -2.86 -5.79
N ALA A 240 -24.45 -3.67 -6.48
CA ALA A 240 -24.36 -3.83 -7.93
C ALA A 240 -24.50 -2.48 -8.66
N ASP A 241 -23.49 -2.13 -9.45
CA ASP A 241 -23.42 -0.90 -10.24
C ASP A 241 -22.67 -1.15 -11.54
N THR A 242 -23.29 -0.80 -12.67
CA THR A 242 -22.71 -1.06 -14.00
C THR A 242 -21.42 -0.29 -14.26
N VAL A 243 -21.24 0.89 -13.65
CA VAL A 243 -20.00 1.67 -13.77
C VAL A 243 -18.88 0.93 -13.04
N LEU A 244 -19.12 0.44 -11.82
CA LEU A 244 -18.13 -0.29 -11.03
C LEU A 244 -17.77 -1.63 -11.69
N ALA A 245 -18.75 -2.37 -12.20
CA ALA A 245 -18.51 -3.62 -12.92
C ALA A 245 -17.63 -3.40 -14.16
N ASN A 246 -17.92 -2.35 -14.94
CA ASN A 246 -17.11 -1.99 -16.10
C ASN A 246 -15.72 -1.50 -15.70
N GLN A 247 -15.62 -0.74 -14.62
CA GLN A 247 -14.35 -0.24 -14.08
C GLN A 247 -13.43 -1.40 -13.65
N ALA A 248 -13.95 -2.38 -12.91
CA ALA A 248 -13.20 -3.58 -12.55
C ALA A 248 -12.74 -4.35 -13.79
N LYS A 249 -13.62 -4.50 -14.80
CA LYS A 249 -13.27 -5.18 -16.06
C LYS A 249 -12.14 -4.48 -16.81
N ILE A 250 -12.19 -3.15 -16.95
CA ILE A 250 -11.16 -2.38 -17.66
C ILE A 250 -9.84 -2.46 -16.89
N ALA A 251 -9.86 -2.23 -15.58
CA ALA A 251 -8.67 -2.27 -14.75
C ALA A 251 -8.01 -3.66 -14.75
N GLY A 252 -8.80 -4.72 -14.63
CA GLY A 252 -8.30 -6.10 -14.70
C GLY A 252 -7.71 -6.45 -16.07
N ALA A 253 -8.33 -5.98 -17.16
CA ALA A 253 -7.80 -6.18 -18.51
C ALA A 253 -6.46 -5.43 -18.72
N PHE A 254 -6.34 -4.22 -18.16
CA PHE A 254 -5.09 -3.46 -18.21
C PHE A 254 -3.96 -4.22 -17.49
N VAL A 255 -4.19 -4.69 -16.25
CA VAL A 255 -3.19 -5.49 -15.50
C VAL A 255 -2.78 -6.74 -16.29
N ALA A 256 -3.74 -7.45 -16.89
CA ALA A 256 -3.45 -8.62 -17.71
C ALA A 256 -2.60 -8.26 -18.96
N ALA A 257 -2.82 -7.09 -19.56
CA ALA A 257 -2.03 -6.61 -20.70
C ALA A 257 -0.58 -6.21 -20.32
N MET A 258 -0.31 -5.94 -19.04
CA MET A 258 1.04 -5.64 -18.55
C MET A 258 1.87 -6.88 -18.23
N TRP A 259 1.28 -8.08 -18.26
CA TRP A 259 2.02 -9.32 -18.04
C TRP A 259 2.91 -9.68 -19.23
N ASP A 260 4.20 -9.86 -18.97
CA ASP A 260 5.17 -10.41 -19.93
C ASP A 260 5.51 -11.86 -19.54
N GLU A 261 4.96 -12.81 -20.29
CA GLU A 261 5.16 -14.23 -20.04
C GLU A 261 6.61 -14.68 -20.22
N ARG A 262 7.38 -14.02 -21.10
CA ARG A 262 8.79 -14.38 -21.37
C ARG A 262 9.73 -13.93 -20.27
N GLN A 263 9.43 -12.75 -19.66
CA GLN A 263 10.22 -12.19 -18.58
C GLN A 263 9.66 -12.54 -17.20
N HIS A 264 8.48 -13.14 -17.12
CA HIS A 264 7.77 -13.49 -15.89
C HIS A 264 7.56 -12.28 -14.97
N ARG A 265 7.10 -11.15 -15.55
CA ARG A 265 6.94 -9.90 -14.82
C ARG A 265 5.74 -9.11 -15.30
N PHE A 266 5.31 -8.14 -14.47
CA PHE A 266 4.40 -7.08 -14.88
C PHE A 266 5.17 -5.81 -15.19
N TYR A 267 4.85 -5.14 -16.31
CA TYR A 267 5.34 -3.80 -16.58
C TYR A 267 4.66 -2.78 -15.68
N VAL A 268 5.34 -1.67 -15.36
CA VAL A 268 4.82 -0.62 -14.46
C VAL A 268 3.59 0.11 -15.02
N GLY A 269 3.35 0.04 -16.32
CA GLY A 269 2.26 0.72 -17.00
C GLY A 269 2.68 1.32 -18.34
N THR A 270 2.17 2.50 -18.64
CA THR A 270 2.53 3.25 -19.84
C THR A 270 3.40 4.47 -19.51
N GLU A 271 4.11 4.98 -20.51
CA GLU A 271 4.74 6.29 -20.49
C GLU A 271 3.68 7.41 -20.54
N ASP A 272 4.13 8.67 -20.46
CA ASP A 272 3.25 9.86 -20.49
C ASP A 272 2.44 10.03 -21.79
N ASP A 273 2.79 9.29 -22.84
CA ASP A 273 2.04 9.25 -24.10
C ASP A 273 0.76 8.39 -24.05
N ASP A 274 0.44 7.83 -22.90
CA ASP A 274 -0.71 6.97 -22.61
C ASP A 274 -0.76 5.60 -23.34
N LYS A 275 0.25 5.26 -24.14
CA LYS A 275 0.27 4.12 -25.08
C LYS A 275 1.51 3.26 -24.98
N THR A 276 2.69 3.87 -24.96
CA THR A 276 3.95 3.14 -24.93
C THR A 276 4.13 2.46 -23.58
N ILE A 277 4.31 1.13 -23.59
CA ILE A 277 4.55 0.38 -22.34
C ILE A 277 5.92 0.71 -21.79
N ALA A 278 5.97 1.16 -20.54
CA ALA A 278 7.20 1.45 -19.81
C ALA A 278 7.89 0.15 -19.39
N ARG A 279 8.97 -0.22 -20.13
CA ARG A 279 9.64 -1.52 -19.98
C ARG A 279 10.87 -1.50 -19.09
N ASP A 280 11.46 -0.33 -18.90
CA ASP A 280 12.78 -0.17 -18.28
C ASP A 280 12.70 -0.09 -16.75
N LYS A 281 11.56 0.34 -16.22
CA LYS A 281 11.32 0.47 -14.78
C LYS A 281 10.61 -0.77 -14.20
N SER A 282 10.72 -0.96 -12.90
CA SER A 282 9.99 -1.96 -12.13
C SER A 282 9.89 -1.48 -10.69
N GLY A 283 8.69 -1.47 -10.13
CA GLY A 283 8.41 -1.39 -8.71
C GLY A 283 8.06 -2.80 -8.19
N LEU A 284 8.30 -3.07 -6.94
CA LEU A 284 8.02 -4.40 -6.36
C LEU A 284 6.51 -4.66 -6.25
N ASP A 285 5.73 -3.64 -5.92
CA ASP A 285 4.29 -3.67 -5.70
C ASP A 285 3.52 -4.19 -6.92
N GLN A 286 3.69 -3.59 -8.10
CA GLN A 286 2.98 -4.07 -9.29
C GLN A 286 3.38 -5.49 -9.71
N GLU A 287 4.54 -6.00 -9.26
CA GLU A 287 4.93 -7.39 -9.54
C GLU A 287 4.14 -8.39 -8.66
N ILE A 288 3.89 -8.07 -7.39
CA ILE A 288 3.33 -9.03 -6.42
C ILE A 288 1.88 -8.78 -6.04
N TRP A 289 1.38 -7.55 -6.11
CA TRP A 289 -0.02 -7.24 -5.75
C TRP A 289 -1.08 -7.94 -6.61
N PRO A 290 -0.83 -8.28 -7.90
CA PRO A 290 -1.77 -9.12 -8.64
C PRO A 290 -2.09 -10.45 -7.95
N LEU A 291 -1.13 -11.04 -7.22
CA LEU A 291 -1.33 -12.27 -6.46
C LEU A 291 -2.21 -12.08 -5.20
N LEU A 292 -2.34 -10.84 -4.71
CA LEU A 292 -3.21 -10.48 -3.59
C LEU A 292 -4.61 -10.06 -4.07
N ALA A 293 -4.69 -9.25 -5.12
CA ALA A 293 -5.93 -8.63 -5.56
C ALA A 293 -6.81 -9.57 -6.40
N PHE A 294 -6.21 -10.42 -7.25
CA PHE A 294 -6.95 -11.29 -8.15
C PHE A 294 -7.14 -12.67 -7.53
N GLN A 295 -8.33 -12.94 -6.98
CA GLN A 295 -8.67 -14.22 -6.34
C GLN A 295 -8.59 -15.41 -7.32
N SER A 296 -8.79 -15.14 -8.62
CA SER A 296 -8.63 -16.10 -9.71
C SER A 296 -7.75 -15.47 -10.78
N HIS A 297 -6.45 -15.65 -10.65
CA HIS A 297 -5.48 -15.19 -11.64
C HIS A 297 -4.99 -16.35 -12.53
N PRO A 298 -4.47 -16.08 -13.74
CA PRO A 298 -3.81 -17.07 -14.58
C PRO A 298 -2.67 -17.76 -13.81
N PRO A 299 -2.53 -19.10 -13.88
CA PRO A 299 -1.45 -19.82 -13.20
C PRO A 299 -0.04 -19.33 -13.57
N ALA A 300 0.12 -18.80 -14.79
CA ALA A 300 1.38 -18.24 -15.27
C ALA A 300 1.89 -17.06 -14.40
N TRP A 301 0.99 -16.28 -13.80
CA TRP A 301 1.37 -15.15 -12.93
C TRP A 301 2.17 -15.59 -11.70
N ALA A 302 1.97 -16.81 -11.23
CA ALA A 302 2.77 -17.37 -10.11
C ALA A 302 4.28 -17.46 -10.43
N SER A 303 4.67 -17.40 -11.70
CA SER A 303 6.08 -17.39 -12.13
C SER A 303 6.77 -16.03 -11.91
N VAL A 304 6.03 -14.97 -11.55
CA VAL A 304 6.58 -13.63 -11.20
C VAL A 304 7.64 -13.72 -10.09
N TRP A 305 7.56 -14.71 -9.21
CA TRP A 305 8.55 -14.95 -8.16
C TRP A 305 9.96 -15.17 -8.72
N THR A 306 10.10 -15.69 -9.95
CA THR A 306 11.40 -15.81 -10.63
C THR A 306 12.02 -14.45 -10.88
N PHE A 307 11.24 -13.51 -11.42
CA PHE A 307 11.69 -12.15 -11.67
C PHE A 307 11.94 -11.38 -10.36
N VAL A 308 11.00 -11.44 -9.42
CA VAL A 308 11.09 -10.73 -8.12
C VAL A 308 12.34 -11.15 -7.35
N ASN A 309 12.60 -12.45 -7.23
CA ASN A 309 13.78 -12.96 -6.51
C ASN A 309 15.09 -12.59 -7.22
N ALA A 310 15.12 -12.52 -8.53
CA ALA A 310 16.32 -12.17 -9.29
C ALA A 310 16.61 -10.66 -9.30
N ASN A 311 15.57 -9.80 -9.18
CA ASN A 311 15.70 -8.38 -9.47
C ASN A 311 15.42 -7.45 -8.28
N HIS A 312 14.65 -7.89 -7.26
CA HIS A 312 14.24 -7.05 -6.14
C HIS A 312 14.82 -7.49 -4.79
N ARG A 313 15.55 -8.60 -4.70
CA ARG A 313 16.20 -9.02 -3.44
C ARG A 313 17.19 -7.97 -2.97
N SER A 314 17.16 -7.65 -1.66
CA SER A 314 18.08 -6.76 -0.96
C SER A 314 18.38 -7.33 0.43
N GLY A 315 19.50 -8.01 0.58
CA GLY A 315 19.83 -8.75 1.80
C GLY A 315 18.75 -9.81 2.10
N GLU A 316 18.24 -9.82 3.33
CA GLU A 316 17.18 -10.74 3.74
C GLU A 316 15.77 -10.25 3.37
N GLY A 317 15.63 -9.00 2.88
CA GLY A 317 14.38 -8.41 2.44
C GLY A 317 14.33 -8.16 0.93
N TYR A 318 13.53 -7.18 0.55
CA TYR A 318 13.31 -6.77 -0.84
C TYR A 318 13.37 -5.25 -0.94
N GLY A 319 13.88 -4.73 -2.05
CA GLY A 319 13.87 -3.31 -2.36
C GLY A 319 12.80 -2.95 -3.36
N PHE A 320 12.55 -1.65 -3.51
CA PHE A 320 11.47 -1.13 -4.34
C PHE A 320 11.70 -1.42 -5.82
N ARG A 321 12.86 -1.03 -6.36
CA ARG A 321 13.19 -1.06 -7.80
C ARG A 321 14.01 -2.29 -8.19
N ARG A 322 14.12 -2.54 -9.50
CA ARG A 322 15.12 -3.46 -10.04
C ARG A 322 16.52 -3.03 -9.60
N GLN A 323 17.37 -4.02 -9.23
CA GLN A 323 18.70 -3.75 -8.70
C GLN A 323 18.63 -2.72 -7.57
N PRO A 324 18.00 -3.10 -6.44
CA PRO A 324 17.71 -2.17 -5.36
C PRO A 324 19.00 -1.67 -4.71
N ASP A 325 18.98 -0.43 -4.27
CA ASP A 325 20.03 0.20 -3.47
C ASP A 325 19.85 0.02 -1.97
N GLY A 326 18.80 -0.70 -1.57
CA GLY A 326 18.53 -1.04 -0.18
C GLY A 326 17.21 -1.79 0.00
N MET A 327 16.99 -2.23 1.23
CA MET A 327 15.73 -2.87 1.62
C MET A 327 14.63 -1.83 1.78
N TRP A 328 13.47 -2.10 1.20
CA TRP A 328 12.23 -1.37 1.43
C TRP A 328 11.35 -2.17 2.39
N THR A 329 11.16 -1.65 3.60
CA THR A 329 10.47 -2.38 4.69
C THR A 329 9.03 -2.69 4.33
N GLU A 330 8.33 -1.73 3.77
CA GLU A 330 6.95 -1.88 3.31
C GLU A 330 6.82 -3.00 2.28
N GLY A 331 7.61 -2.94 1.20
CA GLY A 331 7.63 -3.98 0.16
C GLY A 331 8.03 -5.36 0.68
N THR A 332 8.91 -5.42 1.70
CA THR A 332 9.25 -6.67 2.36
C THR A 332 8.03 -7.26 3.10
N GLY A 333 7.21 -6.41 3.73
CA GLY A 333 5.91 -6.80 4.29
C GLY A 333 4.91 -7.27 3.23
N GLN A 334 4.85 -6.57 2.10
CA GLN A 334 4.01 -6.96 0.95
C GLN A 334 4.40 -8.33 0.40
N VAL A 335 5.71 -8.62 0.28
CA VAL A 335 6.21 -9.95 -0.12
C VAL A 335 5.76 -11.02 0.87
N ALA A 336 5.83 -10.77 2.18
CA ALA A 336 5.37 -11.72 3.18
C ALA A 336 3.86 -12.03 3.02
N ALA A 337 3.03 -11.02 2.77
CA ALA A 337 1.61 -11.18 2.49
C ALA A 337 1.36 -11.96 1.19
N ALA A 338 2.07 -11.62 0.11
CA ALA A 338 1.92 -12.27 -1.20
C ALA A 338 2.40 -13.75 -1.20
N LEU A 339 3.44 -14.07 -0.43
CA LEU A 339 3.85 -15.45 -0.21
C LEU A 339 2.74 -16.25 0.47
N GLN A 340 2.14 -15.70 1.53
CA GLN A 340 1.01 -16.34 2.22
C GLN A 340 -0.18 -16.55 1.26
N ALA A 341 -0.56 -15.53 0.48
CA ALA A 341 -1.64 -15.63 -0.50
C ALA A 341 -1.36 -16.66 -1.59
N SER A 342 -0.09 -16.87 -1.92
CA SER A 342 0.36 -17.90 -2.87
C SER A 342 0.49 -19.30 -2.23
N GLY A 343 0.12 -19.48 -0.95
CA GLY A 343 0.30 -20.74 -0.22
C GLY A 343 1.77 -21.12 0.00
N LYS A 344 2.68 -20.17 -0.06
CA LYS A 344 4.12 -20.36 0.13
C LYS A 344 4.52 -20.00 1.55
N PRO A 345 5.51 -20.69 2.14
CA PRO A 345 6.02 -20.35 3.45
C PRO A 345 6.76 -19.01 3.40
N VAL A 346 6.58 -18.19 4.44
CA VAL A 346 7.38 -16.99 4.65
C VAL A 346 8.63 -17.38 5.43
N PRO A 347 9.86 -17.09 4.94
CA PRO A 347 11.08 -17.43 5.66
C PRO A 347 11.21 -16.67 7.00
N ASP A 348 11.78 -17.32 8.02
CA ASP A 348 12.08 -16.68 9.33
C ASP A 348 12.95 -15.44 9.17
N SER A 349 13.91 -15.48 8.25
CA SER A 349 14.79 -14.36 7.95
C SER A 349 14.02 -13.12 7.46
N LEU A 350 12.91 -13.32 6.76
CA LEU A 350 12.08 -12.20 6.29
C LEU A 350 11.36 -11.50 7.44
N TRP A 351 10.77 -12.27 8.38
CA TRP A 351 10.18 -11.71 9.60
C TRP A 351 11.21 -10.99 10.47
N SER A 352 12.40 -11.59 10.61
CA SER A 352 13.51 -11.01 11.36
C SER A 352 14.00 -9.71 10.73
N ALA A 353 14.10 -9.64 9.40
CA ALA A 353 14.51 -8.44 8.67
C ALA A 353 13.52 -7.27 8.87
N ILE A 354 12.21 -7.57 8.89
CA ILE A 354 11.17 -6.57 9.17
C ILE A 354 11.24 -6.12 10.64
N LEU A 355 11.34 -7.05 11.59
CA LEU A 355 11.46 -6.74 13.02
C LEU A 355 12.67 -5.87 13.34
N ALA A 356 13.79 -6.07 12.63
CA ALA A 356 15.01 -5.28 12.79
C ALA A 356 14.82 -3.79 12.39
N GLN A 357 13.72 -3.43 11.72
CA GLN A 357 13.43 -2.04 11.35
C GLN A 357 12.66 -1.26 12.44
N ARG A 358 12.49 -1.82 13.61
CA ARG A 358 11.79 -1.15 14.71
C ARG A 358 12.53 0.10 15.17
N SER A 359 11.83 1.21 15.23
CA SER A 359 12.29 2.49 15.77
C SER A 359 11.95 2.63 17.26
N ASP A 360 12.46 3.69 17.90
CA ASP A 360 12.23 3.96 19.32
C ASP A 360 10.75 4.20 19.67
N ASN A 361 9.96 4.75 18.74
CA ASN A 361 8.51 4.94 18.92
C ASN A 361 7.69 3.68 18.60
N GLY A 362 8.34 2.56 18.26
CA GLY A 362 7.73 1.27 17.95
C GLY A 362 7.25 1.10 16.53
N MET A 363 7.21 2.16 15.73
CA MET A 363 6.95 2.06 14.28
C MET A 363 8.18 1.54 13.55
N LEU A 364 8.00 1.07 12.31
CA LEU A 364 9.10 0.57 11.50
C LEU A 364 9.68 1.69 10.62
N TYR A 365 11.01 1.74 10.52
CA TYR A 365 11.68 2.56 9.52
C TYR A 365 11.30 2.14 8.10
N ALA A 366 11.12 3.08 7.18
CA ALA A 366 10.82 2.78 5.78
C ALA A 366 11.95 1.98 5.11
N THR A 367 13.18 2.19 5.54
CA THR A 367 14.38 1.51 5.05
C THR A 367 15.49 1.56 6.11
N PRO A 368 16.39 0.56 6.19
CA PRO A 368 17.62 0.64 7.02
C PRO A 368 18.69 1.56 6.44
N GLN A 369 18.65 1.90 5.14
CA GLN A 369 19.57 2.84 4.50
C GLN A 369 19.14 4.29 4.77
N GLN A 370 20.06 5.25 4.70
CA GLN A 370 19.72 6.65 4.85
C GLN A 370 18.53 7.07 3.95
N ARG A 371 18.51 6.55 2.74
CA ARG A 371 17.38 6.58 1.79
C ARG A 371 17.55 5.52 0.73
N ILE A 372 16.46 5.16 0.07
CA ILE A 372 16.46 4.33 -1.14
C ILE A 372 15.68 5.01 -2.26
N ALA A 373 16.10 4.77 -3.49
CA ALA A 373 15.46 5.31 -4.69
C ALA A 373 14.37 4.37 -5.21
N THR A 374 13.29 4.95 -5.75
CA THR A 374 12.25 4.21 -6.47
C THR A 374 12.52 4.11 -7.97
N SER A 375 13.36 4.98 -8.53
CA SER A 375 13.54 5.24 -9.96
C SER A 375 12.31 5.87 -10.63
N PHE A 376 11.47 6.53 -9.86
CA PHE A 376 10.35 7.32 -10.34
C PHE A 376 10.51 8.79 -9.98
N ALA A 377 9.98 9.66 -10.83
CA ALA A 377 9.80 11.06 -10.55
C ALA A 377 8.53 11.25 -9.69
N ILE A 378 8.55 12.21 -8.75
CA ILE A 378 7.37 12.58 -7.96
C ILE A 378 6.26 13.14 -8.87
N GLY A 379 6.63 13.81 -9.94
CA GLY A 379 5.67 14.36 -10.88
C GLY A 379 6.27 15.03 -12.11
N PRO A 380 5.46 15.59 -12.99
CA PRO A 380 5.87 16.13 -14.28
C PRO A 380 6.78 17.36 -14.19
N LEU A 381 6.96 17.94 -13.00
CA LEU A 381 7.89 19.06 -12.78
C LEU A 381 9.26 18.59 -12.28
N SER A 382 9.44 17.31 -12.00
CA SER A 382 10.71 16.73 -11.60
C SER A 382 11.69 16.72 -12.78
N THR A 383 12.95 17.02 -12.50
CA THR A 383 14.05 16.99 -13.50
C THR A 383 14.89 15.72 -13.44
N CYS A 384 14.59 14.86 -12.49
CA CYS A 384 15.23 13.55 -12.25
C CYS A 384 14.26 12.62 -11.51
N ASP A 385 14.66 11.37 -11.34
CA ASP A 385 13.96 10.43 -10.47
C ASP A 385 14.18 10.86 -9.00
N ASP A 386 13.24 11.55 -8.40
CA ASP A 386 13.34 12.23 -7.09
C ASP A 386 12.41 11.65 -6.02
N PHE A 387 11.72 10.55 -6.32
CA PHE A 387 10.93 9.85 -5.32
C PHE A 387 11.82 8.88 -4.52
N PHE A 388 11.95 9.15 -3.20
CA PHE A 388 12.77 8.37 -2.27
C PHE A 388 11.98 7.96 -1.04
N TYR A 389 12.37 6.82 -0.44
CA TYR A 389 12.03 6.47 0.94
C TYR A 389 13.22 6.75 1.84
N TYR A 390 12.96 7.33 3.02
CA TYR A 390 13.97 7.80 3.96
C TYR A 390 14.05 6.91 5.20
N HIS A 391 15.19 6.88 5.89
CA HIS A 391 15.36 6.20 7.18
C HIS A 391 14.63 6.96 8.29
N HIS A 392 13.32 6.91 8.25
CA HIS A 392 12.41 7.46 9.26
C HIS A 392 11.30 6.47 9.59
N PRO A 393 10.73 6.50 10.81
CA PRO A 393 9.52 5.76 11.11
C PRO A 393 8.45 6.07 10.06
N HIS A 394 7.83 5.01 9.53
CA HIS A 394 6.93 5.15 8.37
C HIS A 394 5.60 4.42 8.60
N LEU A 395 4.51 5.12 8.36
CA LEU A 395 3.16 4.61 8.57
C LEU A 395 2.85 3.42 7.66
N GLY A 396 3.14 3.55 6.35
CA GLY A 396 2.92 2.50 5.36
C GLY A 396 3.72 1.23 5.65
N ALA A 397 5.01 1.36 5.99
CA ALA A 397 5.87 0.23 6.35
C ALA A 397 5.32 -0.53 7.57
N THR A 398 4.88 0.19 8.61
CA THR A 398 4.31 -0.40 9.82
C THR A 398 2.97 -1.08 9.54
N ALA A 399 2.12 -0.46 8.72
CA ALA A 399 0.82 -0.98 8.36
C ALA A 399 0.91 -2.26 7.52
N TRP A 400 1.77 -2.31 6.49
CA TRP A 400 1.99 -3.54 5.71
C TRP A 400 2.59 -4.67 6.54
N ALA A 401 3.51 -4.37 7.45
CA ALA A 401 4.06 -5.37 8.36
C ALA A 401 2.98 -5.93 9.30
N ALA A 402 2.08 -5.08 9.81
CA ALA A 402 0.93 -5.49 10.62
C ALA A 402 -0.02 -6.38 9.80
N LEU A 403 -0.40 -5.98 8.58
CA LEU A 403 -1.27 -6.75 7.70
C LEU A 403 -0.66 -8.13 7.37
N ALA A 404 0.61 -8.15 6.97
CA ALA A 404 1.32 -9.40 6.66
C ALA A 404 1.37 -10.34 7.86
N SER A 405 1.75 -9.83 9.05
CA SER A 405 1.86 -10.64 10.26
C SER A 405 0.49 -11.11 10.77
N LYS A 406 -0.58 -10.34 10.57
CA LYS A 406 -1.97 -10.75 10.82
C LYS A 406 -2.52 -11.71 9.75
N GLY A 407 -1.81 -11.87 8.62
CA GLY A 407 -2.32 -12.61 7.48
C GLY A 407 -3.55 -11.96 6.85
N TRP A 408 -3.65 -10.64 6.86
CA TRP A 408 -4.78 -9.89 6.33
C TRP A 408 -4.50 -9.40 4.92
N ASN A 409 -5.43 -9.63 3.99
CA ASN A 409 -5.35 -9.14 2.63
C ASN A 409 -6.17 -7.84 2.47
N PRO A 410 -5.53 -6.68 2.31
CA PRO A 410 -6.24 -5.39 2.22
C PRO A 410 -7.08 -5.22 0.95
N PHE A 411 -6.76 -5.95 -0.12
CA PHE A 411 -7.48 -5.85 -1.41
C PHE A 411 -8.85 -6.54 -1.40
N VAL A 412 -9.06 -7.49 -0.48
CA VAL A 412 -10.30 -8.28 -0.41
C VAL A 412 -11.01 -8.20 0.95
N GLY A 413 -10.36 -7.59 1.96
CA GLY A 413 -10.95 -7.31 3.25
C GLY A 413 -11.09 -8.52 4.19
N HIS A 414 -10.28 -9.57 4.00
CA HIS A 414 -10.34 -10.74 4.87
C HIS A 414 -8.96 -11.40 5.07
N VAL A 415 -8.92 -12.32 6.04
CA VAL A 415 -7.72 -13.10 6.34
C VAL A 415 -7.37 -13.98 5.13
N ILE A 416 -6.08 -14.00 4.77
CA ILE A 416 -5.53 -14.90 3.77
C ILE A 416 -5.78 -16.34 4.25
N ALA A 417 -6.55 -17.11 3.47
CA ALA A 417 -6.82 -18.50 3.81
C ALA A 417 -5.49 -19.26 3.86
N GLN A 418 -5.15 -19.82 5.02
CA GLN A 418 -4.03 -20.75 5.12
C GLN A 418 -4.40 -21.97 4.29
N ALA A 419 -3.52 -22.38 3.37
CA ALA A 419 -3.68 -23.64 2.69
C ALA A 419 -3.75 -24.73 3.78
N GLU A 420 -4.95 -25.25 4.05
CA GLU A 420 -5.10 -26.42 4.91
C GLU A 420 -4.20 -27.49 4.32
N GLY A 421 -3.23 -27.94 5.14
CA GLY A 421 -2.25 -28.90 4.70
C GLY A 421 -2.95 -30.10 4.06
N ARG A 422 -2.78 -30.25 2.77
CA ARG A 422 -3.14 -31.50 2.11
C ARG A 422 -2.30 -32.59 2.78
N ARG A 423 -2.95 -33.30 3.70
CA ARG A 423 -2.43 -34.53 4.28
C ARG A 423 -2.35 -35.63 3.21
#